data_83658a4655589b81bf1a927880fd9604
#
_entry.id   83658a4655589b81bf1a927880fd9604
#
_cell.length_a   1.000
_cell.length_b   1.000
_cell.length_c   1.000
_cell.angle_alpha   90.00
_cell.angle_beta   90.00
_cell.angle_gamma   90.00
#
_symmetry.space_group_name_H-M   'P 1'
#
loop_
_entity.id
_entity.type
_entity.pdbx_description
1 polymer ?
#
loop_
_entity_poly.entity_id
_entity_poly.type
_entity_poly.pdbx_seq_one_letter_code
_entity_poly.pdbx_strand_id
1 'polypeptide(L)'
;MGNYLDKYFLISAYRILIEDESGYFRKTNPVVYSYNHVPTHALDIEEKLDDALRRVYSLEAGNNVILKAMYIHNKLIEIYPFSQYSGELAVFAMNYYLMENGLAPINMPISREDYFNIVGDCLKGHRQEEFYNFLCRAVYDKMQGTIDACREYLKNQNA
;
A
#
# COMPACT_ATOMS: atom_id res chain seq x y z
N MET A 1 9.84 5.53 -19.94
CA MET A 1 9.63 4.22 -19.30
C MET A 1 8.97 4.49 -17.96
N GLY A 2 7.71 4.09 -17.77
CA GLY A 2 7.06 4.20 -16.47
C GLY A 2 7.75 3.25 -15.49
N ASN A 3 8.12 3.73 -14.32
CA ASN A 3 8.62 2.88 -13.24
C ASN A 3 7.42 2.13 -12.65
N TYR A 4 7.12 0.96 -13.16
CA TYR A 4 6.10 0.10 -12.58
C TYR A 4 6.54 -0.36 -11.19
N LEU A 5 5.57 -0.43 -10.28
CA LEU A 5 5.77 -1.04 -8.97
C LEU A 5 6.05 -2.54 -9.18
N ASP A 6 7.28 -2.95 -8.96
CA ASP A 6 7.72 -4.33 -9.05
C ASP A 6 8.49 -4.76 -7.78
N LYS A 7 8.89 -6.02 -7.71
CA LYS A 7 9.64 -6.52 -6.55
C LYS A 7 11.00 -5.84 -6.36
N TYR A 8 11.67 -5.42 -7.44
CA TYR A 8 12.97 -4.76 -7.36
C TYR A 8 12.83 -3.34 -6.80
N PHE A 9 11.76 -2.66 -7.15
CA PHE A 9 11.40 -1.38 -6.56
C PHE A 9 11.19 -1.51 -5.04
N LEU A 10 10.44 -2.54 -4.59
CA LEU A 10 10.20 -2.79 -3.16
C LEU A 10 11.49 -3.17 -2.42
N ILE A 11 12.36 -3.98 -3.03
CA ILE A 11 13.67 -4.33 -2.46
C ILE A 11 14.54 -3.08 -2.32
N SER A 12 14.55 -2.20 -3.33
CA SER A 12 15.31 -0.95 -3.29
C SER A 12 14.80 -0.02 -2.17
N ALA A 13 13.48 0.13 -2.04
CA ALA A 13 12.88 0.89 -0.95
C ALA A 13 13.20 0.29 0.43
N TYR A 14 13.16 -1.02 0.55
CA TYR A 14 13.55 -1.73 1.79
C TYR A 14 15.00 -1.47 2.18
N ARG A 15 15.93 -1.57 1.22
CA ARG A 15 17.36 -1.30 1.44
C ARG A 15 17.62 0.11 1.96
N ILE A 16 16.92 1.09 1.42
CA ILE A 16 17.00 2.48 1.90
C ILE A 16 16.50 2.58 3.35
N LEU A 17 15.40 1.91 3.70
CA LEU A 17 14.83 1.96 5.04
C LEU A 17 15.70 1.31 6.10
N ILE A 18 16.42 0.24 5.74
CA ILE A 18 17.32 -0.45 6.69
C ILE A 18 18.77 0.02 6.61
N GLU A 19 19.08 0.93 5.68
CA GLU A 19 20.44 1.44 5.42
C GLU A 19 21.45 0.29 5.11
N ASP A 20 20.98 -0.76 4.41
CA ASP A 20 21.78 -1.94 4.08
C ASP A 20 21.47 -2.44 2.64
N GLU A 21 22.46 -2.32 1.77
CA GLU A 21 22.38 -2.75 0.36
C GLU A 21 22.20 -4.28 0.19
N SER A 22 22.50 -5.07 1.21
CA SER A 22 22.30 -6.53 1.20
C SER A 22 20.85 -6.94 1.51
N GLY A 23 20.00 -5.98 1.90
CA GLY A 23 18.61 -6.24 2.26
C GLY A 23 17.85 -6.98 1.16
N TYR A 24 17.10 -8.01 1.54
CA TYR A 24 16.30 -8.84 0.66
C TYR A 24 15.09 -9.44 1.40
N PHE A 25 14.32 -10.28 0.75
CA PHE A 25 13.19 -10.96 1.38
C PHE A 25 13.62 -11.75 2.62
N ARG A 26 12.70 -11.84 3.59
CA ARG A 26 12.93 -12.66 4.79
C ARG A 26 13.12 -14.13 4.43
N LYS A 27 13.91 -14.81 5.24
CA LYS A 27 14.16 -16.26 5.12
C LYS A 27 13.47 -17.08 6.21
N THR A 28 12.78 -16.41 7.13
CA THR A 28 12.07 -17.01 8.27
C THR A 28 10.55 -16.87 8.11
N ASN A 29 9.78 -17.64 8.84
CA ASN A 29 8.33 -17.63 8.85
C ASN A 29 7.81 -17.05 10.18
N PRO A 30 7.64 -15.72 10.30
CA PRO A 30 7.16 -15.11 11.53
C PRO A 30 5.66 -15.34 11.71
N VAL A 31 5.18 -15.13 12.93
CA VAL A 31 3.76 -14.86 13.21
C VAL A 31 3.61 -13.36 13.41
N VAL A 32 2.71 -12.73 12.66
CA VAL A 32 2.48 -11.28 12.74
C VAL A 32 1.25 -11.01 13.60
N TYR A 33 1.50 -10.88 14.90
CA TYR A 33 0.44 -10.72 15.89
C TYR A 33 -0.41 -9.46 15.68
N SER A 34 0.17 -8.38 15.17
CA SER A 34 -0.53 -7.11 14.91
C SER A 34 -1.75 -7.26 13.99
N TYR A 35 -1.67 -8.15 13.01
CA TYR A 35 -2.75 -8.43 12.07
C TYR A 35 -3.46 -9.76 12.35
N ASN A 36 -3.07 -10.47 13.42
CA ASN A 36 -3.54 -11.82 13.70
C ASN A 36 -3.46 -12.72 12.45
N HIS A 37 -2.28 -12.73 11.82
CA HIS A 37 -2.05 -13.33 10.52
C HIS A 37 -0.74 -14.14 10.49
N VAL A 38 -0.76 -15.27 9.78
CA VAL A 38 0.42 -16.05 9.41
C VAL A 38 0.75 -15.74 7.96
N PRO A 39 1.89 -15.06 7.69
CA PRO A 39 2.25 -14.66 6.34
C PRO A 39 2.57 -15.84 5.42
N THR A 40 2.66 -15.53 4.12
CA THR A 40 3.17 -16.44 3.10
C THR A 40 4.48 -17.10 3.53
N HIS A 41 4.66 -18.40 3.24
CA HIS A 41 5.91 -19.10 3.54
C HIS A 41 7.09 -18.41 2.83
N ALA A 42 8.26 -18.36 3.49
CA ALA A 42 9.43 -17.63 3.00
C ALA A 42 9.88 -18.04 1.58
N LEU A 43 9.75 -19.31 1.24
CA LEU A 43 10.10 -19.83 -0.09
C LEU A 43 9.15 -19.38 -1.21
N ASP A 44 7.93 -18.97 -0.87
CA ASP A 44 6.89 -18.62 -1.84
C ASP A 44 6.77 -17.10 -2.04
N ILE A 45 7.54 -16.29 -1.29
CA ILE A 45 7.42 -14.82 -1.28
C ILE A 45 7.60 -14.25 -2.69
N GLU A 46 8.66 -14.64 -3.37
CA GLU A 46 9.01 -14.05 -4.66
C GLU A 46 7.95 -14.33 -5.71
N GLU A 47 7.48 -15.58 -5.81
CA GLU A 47 6.42 -15.98 -6.74
C GLU A 47 5.11 -15.26 -6.43
N LYS A 48 4.67 -15.26 -5.16
CA LYS A 48 3.43 -14.63 -4.74
C LYS A 48 3.44 -13.12 -4.94
N LEU A 49 4.58 -12.48 -4.72
CA LEU A 49 4.75 -11.05 -4.92
C LEU A 49 4.70 -10.69 -6.41
N ASP A 50 5.41 -11.42 -7.25
CA ASP A 50 5.38 -11.23 -8.72
C ASP A 50 3.96 -11.41 -9.27
N ASP A 51 3.24 -12.42 -8.82
CA ASP A 51 1.86 -12.67 -9.24
C ASP A 51 0.92 -11.54 -8.78
N ALA A 52 1.03 -11.09 -7.53
CA ALA A 52 0.20 -10.02 -7.00
C ALA A 52 0.43 -8.71 -7.77
N LEU A 53 1.68 -8.32 -7.98
CA LEU A 53 2.01 -7.07 -8.68
C LEU A 53 1.63 -7.14 -10.17
N ARG A 54 1.89 -8.26 -10.84
CA ARG A 54 1.46 -8.47 -12.24
C ARG A 54 -0.04 -8.34 -12.41
N ARG A 55 -0.82 -8.88 -11.48
CA ARG A 55 -2.28 -8.81 -11.50
C ARG A 55 -2.82 -7.37 -11.44
N VAL A 56 -2.15 -6.48 -10.70
CA VAL A 56 -2.53 -5.06 -10.62
C VAL A 56 -2.50 -4.38 -11.99
N TYR A 57 -1.49 -4.67 -12.79
CA TYR A 57 -1.27 -4.06 -14.10
C TYR A 57 -1.92 -4.85 -15.26
N SER A 58 -2.55 -6.01 -14.99
CA SER A 58 -3.27 -6.75 -16.01
C SER A 58 -4.56 -6.03 -16.44
N LEU A 59 -4.94 -6.17 -17.71
CA LEU A 59 -6.18 -5.59 -18.25
C LEU A 59 -7.43 -6.12 -17.55
N GLU A 60 -7.37 -7.33 -16.98
CA GLU A 60 -8.48 -8.00 -16.30
C GLU A 60 -8.83 -7.37 -14.94
N ALA A 61 -7.90 -6.62 -14.34
CA ALA A 61 -8.09 -6.05 -13.01
C ALA A 61 -9.04 -4.82 -12.96
N GLY A 62 -9.65 -4.43 -14.08
CA GLY A 62 -10.50 -3.25 -14.17
C GLY A 62 -9.74 -1.92 -14.00
N ASN A 63 -10.45 -0.79 -13.97
CA ASN A 63 -9.86 0.56 -13.92
C ASN A 63 -9.99 1.27 -12.57
N ASN A 64 -10.47 0.60 -11.51
CA ASN A 64 -10.63 1.22 -10.20
C ASN A 64 -9.28 1.33 -9.48
N VAL A 65 -8.68 2.53 -9.53
CA VAL A 65 -7.37 2.83 -8.96
C VAL A 65 -7.32 2.58 -7.45
N ILE A 66 -8.34 3.00 -6.71
CA ILE A 66 -8.36 2.86 -5.24
C ILE A 66 -8.50 1.38 -4.84
N LEU A 67 -9.30 0.61 -5.58
CA LEU A 67 -9.43 -0.83 -5.32
C LEU A 67 -8.11 -1.58 -5.59
N LYS A 68 -7.39 -1.20 -6.65
CA LYS A 68 -6.07 -1.75 -6.96
C LYS A 68 -5.03 -1.35 -5.90
N ALA A 69 -5.05 -0.11 -5.45
CA ALA A 69 -4.18 0.36 -4.36
C ALA A 69 -4.44 -0.40 -3.05
N MET A 70 -5.71 -0.62 -2.70
CA MET A 70 -6.10 -1.47 -1.57
C MET A 70 -5.62 -2.92 -1.75
N TYR A 71 -5.74 -3.46 -2.95
CA TYR A 71 -5.26 -4.81 -3.26
C TYR A 71 -3.74 -4.93 -3.07
N ILE A 72 -2.94 -3.96 -3.57
CA ILE A 72 -1.49 -3.91 -3.35
C ILE A 72 -1.17 -3.94 -1.86
N HIS A 73 -1.80 -3.04 -1.11
CA HIS A 73 -1.62 -2.93 0.33
C HIS A 73 -1.88 -4.27 1.04
N ASN A 74 -3.08 -4.84 0.82
CA ASN A 74 -3.49 -6.07 1.50
C ASN A 74 -2.63 -7.28 1.10
N LYS A 75 -2.21 -7.37 -0.16
CA LYS A 75 -1.31 -8.43 -0.62
C LYS A 75 0.09 -8.31 -0.03
N LEU A 76 0.62 -7.11 0.14
CA LEU A 76 1.90 -6.91 0.81
C LEU A 76 1.84 -7.25 2.30
N ILE A 77 0.72 -6.98 2.99
CA ILE A 77 0.53 -7.44 4.37
C ILE A 77 0.36 -8.96 4.44
N GLU A 78 -0.40 -9.58 3.51
CA GLU A 78 -0.59 -11.03 3.43
C GLU A 78 0.74 -11.76 3.20
N ILE A 79 1.54 -11.28 2.27
CA ILE A 79 2.84 -11.87 1.92
C ILE A 79 3.89 -11.56 3.01
N TYR A 80 3.89 -10.34 3.52
CA TYR A 80 4.85 -9.84 4.53
C TYR A 80 6.29 -10.11 4.12
N PRO A 81 6.77 -9.53 3.01
CA PRO A 81 7.97 -10.02 2.33
C PRO A 81 9.29 -9.77 3.06
N PHE A 82 9.33 -8.81 3.98
CA PHE A 82 10.55 -8.39 4.67
C PHE A 82 10.49 -8.69 6.17
N SER A 83 11.64 -8.82 6.81
CA SER A 83 11.74 -9.07 8.25
C SER A 83 11.34 -7.86 9.10
N GLN A 84 11.49 -6.65 8.53
CA GLN A 84 11.12 -5.37 9.14
C GLN A 84 10.41 -4.52 8.08
N TYR A 85 9.66 -3.50 8.50
CA TYR A 85 9.02 -2.49 7.63
C TYR A 85 8.04 -3.03 6.58
N SER A 86 7.61 -4.30 6.63
CA SER A 86 6.64 -4.84 5.67
C SER A 86 5.31 -4.08 5.69
N GLY A 87 4.86 -3.63 6.88
CA GLY A 87 3.65 -2.83 7.02
C GLY A 87 3.81 -1.43 6.41
N GLU A 88 4.91 -0.77 6.71
CA GLU A 88 5.25 0.56 6.18
C GLU A 88 5.41 0.52 4.66
N LEU A 89 6.06 -0.52 4.14
CA LEU A 89 6.22 -0.72 2.70
C LEU A 89 4.89 -1.04 2.00
N ALA A 90 3.94 -1.70 2.68
CA ALA A 90 2.60 -1.90 2.13
C ALA A 90 1.86 -0.56 1.95
N VAL A 91 1.91 0.32 2.94
CA VAL A 91 1.35 1.68 2.85
C VAL A 91 2.09 2.52 1.80
N PHE A 92 3.42 2.42 1.76
CA PHE A 92 4.24 3.12 0.76
C PHE A 92 3.89 2.69 -0.67
N ALA A 93 3.81 1.39 -0.94
CA ALA A 93 3.47 0.85 -2.26
C ALA A 93 2.05 1.24 -2.71
N MET A 94 1.09 1.21 -1.79
CA MET A 94 -0.27 1.71 -2.04
C MET A 94 -0.25 3.18 -2.45
N ASN A 95 0.45 4.03 -1.71
CA ASN A 95 0.55 5.45 -1.99
C ASN A 95 1.32 5.74 -3.28
N TYR A 96 2.38 4.99 -3.55
CA TYR A 96 3.09 5.08 -4.82
C TYR A 96 2.15 4.81 -6.01
N TYR A 97 1.34 3.75 -5.92
CA TYR A 97 0.38 3.41 -6.96
C TYR A 97 -0.73 4.48 -7.11
N LEU A 98 -1.21 5.06 -6.01
CA LEU A 98 -2.16 6.19 -6.08
C LEU A 98 -1.55 7.37 -6.84
N MET A 99 -0.31 7.77 -6.49
CA MET A 99 0.39 8.88 -7.16
C MET A 99 0.69 8.60 -8.63
N GLU A 100 1.10 7.39 -8.98
CA GLU A 100 1.31 6.95 -10.37
C GLU A 100 0.04 7.14 -11.23
N ASN A 101 -1.14 7.03 -10.61
CA ASN A 101 -2.44 7.20 -11.24
C ASN A 101 -3.10 8.57 -10.99
N GLY A 102 -2.32 9.58 -10.58
CA GLY A 102 -2.78 10.96 -10.43
C GLY A 102 -3.62 11.24 -9.19
N LEU A 103 -3.64 10.35 -8.22
CA LEU A 103 -4.32 10.55 -6.93
C LEU A 103 -3.34 10.98 -5.84
N ALA A 104 -3.83 11.72 -4.85
CA ALA A 104 -3.01 12.12 -3.72
C ALA A 104 -2.64 10.94 -2.81
N PRO A 105 -1.40 10.90 -2.27
CA PRO A 105 -1.05 9.94 -1.25
C PRO A 105 -1.81 10.26 0.04
N ILE A 106 -2.16 9.21 0.78
CA ILE A 106 -2.93 9.33 2.03
C ILE A 106 -2.13 8.84 3.22
N ASN A 107 -2.36 9.46 4.36
CA ASN A 107 -2.03 8.87 5.65
C ASN A 107 -3.24 8.05 6.12
N MET A 108 -3.01 7.03 6.91
CA MET A 108 -4.12 6.28 7.52
C MET A 108 -4.69 7.10 8.70
N PRO A 109 -5.82 7.83 8.51
CA PRO A 109 -6.36 8.74 9.53
C PRO A 109 -7.22 7.99 10.57
N ILE A 110 -6.76 6.82 10.99
CA ILE A 110 -7.36 5.98 12.03
C ILE A 110 -6.31 5.61 13.06
N SER A 111 -6.74 5.18 14.22
CA SER A 111 -5.82 4.70 15.25
C SER A 111 -5.03 3.48 14.74
N ARG A 112 -3.84 3.27 15.31
CA ARG A 112 -3.03 2.09 14.95
C ARG A 112 -3.75 0.78 15.24
N GLU A 113 -4.52 0.74 16.30
CA GLU A 113 -5.32 -0.43 16.69
C GLU A 113 -6.44 -0.70 15.68
N ASP A 114 -7.21 0.33 15.31
CA ASP A 114 -8.28 0.19 14.32
C ASP A 114 -7.73 -0.23 12.96
N TYR A 115 -6.59 0.32 12.56
CA TYR A 115 -5.91 -0.08 11.33
C TYR A 115 -5.54 -1.56 11.34
N PHE A 116 -4.92 -2.06 12.41
CA PHE A 116 -4.56 -3.48 12.50
C PHE A 116 -5.79 -4.39 12.50
N ASN A 117 -6.86 -3.98 13.16
CA ASN A 117 -8.11 -4.74 13.22
C ASN A 117 -8.78 -4.82 11.83
N ILE A 118 -8.96 -3.67 11.15
CA ILE A 118 -9.62 -3.66 9.84
C ILE A 118 -8.80 -4.41 8.78
N VAL A 119 -7.49 -4.25 8.77
CA VAL A 119 -6.61 -4.96 7.83
C VAL A 119 -6.58 -6.45 8.13
N GLY A 120 -6.47 -6.85 9.38
CA GLY A 120 -6.52 -8.25 9.80
C GLY A 120 -7.84 -8.94 9.42
N ASP A 121 -8.96 -8.22 9.49
CA ASP A 121 -10.26 -8.71 9.02
C ASP A 121 -10.30 -8.79 7.47
N CYS A 122 -9.72 -7.82 6.77
CA CYS A 122 -9.61 -7.86 5.31
C CYS A 122 -8.83 -9.09 4.82
N LEU A 123 -7.77 -9.50 5.49
CA LEU A 123 -7.00 -10.70 5.16
C LEU A 123 -7.83 -11.98 5.29
N LYS A 124 -8.86 -11.98 6.15
CA LYS A 124 -9.81 -13.08 6.33
C LYS A 124 -11.03 -13.00 5.40
N GLY A 125 -11.07 -12.01 4.50
CA GLY A 125 -12.19 -11.79 3.58
C GLY A 125 -13.35 -10.98 4.16
N HIS A 126 -13.18 -10.39 5.35
CA HIS A 126 -14.19 -9.56 6.02
C HIS A 126 -13.89 -8.07 5.83
N ARG A 127 -14.87 -7.19 6.08
CA ARG A 127 -14.74 -5.73 6.13
C ARG A 127 -14.00 -5.07 4.93
N GLN A 128 -13.93 -5.74 3.78
CA GLN A 128 -13.23 -5.20 2.60
C GLN A 128 -13.91 -3.95 2.04
N GLU A 129 -15.23 -3.92 2.02
CA GLU A 129 -16.00 -2.75 1.59
C GLU A 129 -15.80 -1.56 2.53
N GLU A 130 -15.76 -1.81 3.83
CA GLU A 130 -15.51 -0.78 4.83
C GLU A 130 -14.12 -0.15 4.64
N PHE A 131 -13.09 -0.97 4.46
CA PHE A 131 -11.74 -0.48 4.22
C PHE A 131 -11.62 0.26 2.88
N TYR A 132 -12.27 -0.24 1.82
CA TYR A 132 -12.34 0.45 0.54
C TYR A 132 -13.01 1.83 0.66
N ASN A 133 -14.17 1.91 1.31
CA ASN A 133 -14.89 3.17 1.52
C ASN A 133 -14.07 4.17 2.35
N PHE A 134 -13.33 3.67 3.34
CA PHE A 134 -12.40 4.47 4.11
C PHE A 134 -11.29 5.07 3.23
N LEU A 135 -10.66 4.26 2.37
CA LEU A 135 -9.63 4.74 1.44
C LEU A 135 -10.19 5.76 0.44
N CYS A 136 -11.40 5.52 -0.11
CA CYS A 136 -12.07 6.45 -1.00
C CYS A 136 -12.27 7.82 -0.35
N ARG A 137 -12.74 7.84 0.91
CA ARG A 137 -12.93 9.08 1.67
C ARG A 137 -11.60 9.78 1.94
N ALA A 138 -10.59 9.06 2.38
CA ALA A 138 -9.27 9.61 2.67
C ALA A 138 -8.62 10.26 1.42
N VAL A 139 -8.72 9.62 0.26
CA VAL A 139 -8.25 10.17 -1.03
C VAL A 139 -9.05 11.42 -1.39
N TYR A 140 -10.38 11.37 -1.30
CA TYR A 140 -11.25 12.50 -1.62
C TYR A 140 -10.93 13.73 -0.75
N ASP A 141 -10.87 13.56 0.57
CA ASP A 141 -10.60 14.64 1.52
C ASP A 141 -9.22 15.26 1.27
N LYS A 142 -8.21 14.43 0.97
CA LYS A 142 -6.86 14.90 0.65
C LYS A 142 -6.82 15.71 -0.65
N MET A 143 -7.48 15.23 -1.69
CA MET A 143 -7.58 15.92 -2.98
C MET A 143 -8.36 17.24 -2.85
N GLN A 144 -9.47 17.24 -2.12
CA GLN A 144 -10.28 18.44 -1.89
C GLN A 144 -9.48 19.49 -1.13
N GLY A 145 -8.78 19.12 -0.06
CA GLY A 145 -7.90 20.04 0.68
C GLY A 145 -6.80 20.66 -0.19
N THR A 146 -6.23 19.89 -1.12
CA THR A 146 -5.23 20.40 -2.06
C THR A 146 -5.85 21.43 -3.02
N ILE A 147 -7.04 21.15 -3.57
CA ILE A 147 -7.77 22.08 -4.46
C ILE A 147 -8.09 23.40 -3.75
N ASP A 148 -8.55 23.32 -2.50
CA ASP A 148 -8.92 24.50 -1.73
C ASP A 148 -7.69 25.37 -1.40
N ALA A 149 -6.57 24.75 -1.03
CA ALA A 149 -5.30 25.46 -0.84
C ALA A 149 -4.80 26.15 -2.12
N CYS A 150 -4.89 25.49 -3.27
CA CYS A 150 -4.56 26.10 -4.57
C CYS A 150 -5.47 27.31 -4.90
N ARG A 151 -6.77 27.20 -4.65
CA ARG A 151 -7.73 28.28 -4.88
C ARG A 151 -7.44 29.49 -3.99
N GLU A 152 -7.11 29.25 -2.74
CA GLU A 152 -6.74 30.33 -1.80
C GLU A 152 -5.44 31.04 -2.24
N TYR A 153 -4.43 30.27 -2.62
CA TYR A 153 -3.18 30.82 -3.15
C TYR A 153 -3.41 31.74 -4.36
N LEU A 154 -4.23 31.29 -5.34
CA LEU A 154 -4.54 32.07 -6.53
C LEU A 154 -5.32 33.36 -6.22
N LYS A 155 -6.22 33.34 -5.24
CA LYS A 155 -6.91 34.57 -4.79
C LYS A 155 -5.95 35.60 -4.23
N ASN A 156 -4.98 35.14 -3.43
CA ASN A 156 -3.98 36.03 -2.79
C ASN A 156 -2.95 36.62 -3.76
N GLN A 157 -2.76 36.00 -4.94
CA GLN A 157 -1.90 36.52 -5.99
C GLN A 157 -2.60 37.62 -6.84
N ASN A 158 -3.92 37.64 -6.85
CA ASN A 158 -4.72 38.59 -7.65
C ASN A 158 -5.32 39.75 -6.81
N ALA A 159 -4.94 39.84 -5.53
CA ALA A 159 -5.31 40.93 -4.63
C ALA A 159 -4.15 41.92 -4.44
#